data_14ee3cfae65e209ea55d30c1dfbd15ed
#
_entry.id   14ee3cfae65e209ea55d30c1dfbd15ed
#
_cell.length_a   1.000
_cell.length_b   1.000
_cell.length_c   1.000
_cell.angle_alpha   90.00
_cell.angle_beta   90.00
_cell.angle_gamma   90.00
#
_symmetry.space_group_name_H-M   'P 1'
#
loop_
_entity.id
_entity.type
_entity.pdbx_description
1 polymer ?
#
loop_
_entity_poly.entity_id
_entity_poly.type
_entity_poly.pdbx_seq_one_letter_code
_entity_poly.pdbx_strand_id
1 'polypeptide(L)'
;MARVQFAVALALVSACAGRTAVRQDSAGLHRLISADRASQRPLSRLLSLRGGSAPFSAALFDFDGTLVDSEDVHRRSFSEVLGVTLDEDYWNAQCVGHSPRDIITRHLPEGRLKPGESVDTLLRQRGELFEEHIAAGRLEQIEGAAELVTSLVAAGVRCAVVSSGNRGYIEKALEALNLTASFEFILAGDDAECTQHKPHPFPYLFAAGQLGLPPAQCLAFEDSLSGIRSAQAAGMHVVGVKNAMNTQLAADPAVIGTPPAALGADEPLLPLVGLVGSFYELEGIFN
;
A
#
# COMPACT_ATOMS: atom_id res chain seq x y z
N MET A 1 -26.50 -19.08 -15.67
CA MET A 1 -27.07 -17.77 -16.09
C MET A 1 -26.27 -16.55 -15.60
N ALA A 2 -25.29 -16.68 -14.71
CA ALA A 2 -24.50 -15.57 -14.19
C ALA A 2 -23.37 -15.06 -15.12
N ARG A 3 -22.92 -15.86 -16.10
CA ARG A 3 -21.85 -15.49 -17.03
C ARG A 3 -22.25 -14.54 -18.17
N VAL A 4 -23.55 -14.31 -18.40
CA VAL A 4 -24.05 -13.47 -19.50
C VAL A 4 -24.29 -12.01 -19.05
N GLN A 5 -24.43 -11.76 -17.77
CA GLN A 5 -24.65 -10.40 -17.25
C GLN A 5 -23.36 -9.58 -17.09
N PHE A 6 -22.19 -10.23 -16.95
CA PHE A 6 -20.90 -9.54 -16.82
C PHE A 6 -20.40 -8.96 -18.17
N ALA A 7 -20.69 -9.63 -19.27
CA ALA A 7 -20.27 -9.17 -20.60
C ALA A 7 -21.04 -7.93 -21.11
N VAL A 8 -22.21 -7.61 -20.54
CA VAL A 8 -23.04 -6.48 -20.97
C VAL A 8 -22.65 -5.19 -20.21
N ALA A 9 -22.08 -5.29 -19.02
CA ALA A 9 -21.61 -4.13 -18.25
C ALA A 9 -20.33 -3.50 -18.85
N LEU A 10 -19.44 -4.31 -19.42
CA LEU A 10 -18.19 -3.81 -20.02
C LEU A 10 -18.42 -3.10 -21.37
N ALA A 11 -19.51 -3.40 -22.07
CA ALA A 11 -19.81 -2.80 -23.38
C ALA A 11 -20.46 -1.41 -23.29
N LEU A 12 -20.96 -0.99 -22.13
CA LEU A 12 -21.67 0.29 -21.95
C LEU A 12 -20.77 1.42 -21.45
N VAL A 13 -19.60 1.13 -20.91
CA VAL A 13 -18.64 2.16 -20.46
C VAL A 13 -17.80 2.71 -21.61
N SER A 14 -17.68 1.99 -22.74
CA SER A 14 -16.89 2.41 -23.90
C SER A 14 -17.57 3.42 -24.85
N ALA A 15 -18.81 3.83 -24.58
CA ALA A 15 -19.60 4.63 -25.53
C ALA A 15 -19.75 6.13 -25.17
N CYS A 16 -19.22 6.62 -24.05
CA CYS A 16 -19.43 7.99 -23.58
C CYS A 16 -18.21 8.92 -23.51
N ALA A 17 -17.06 8.57 -24.11
CA ALA A 17 -15.92 9.49 -24.21
C ALA A 17 -15.71 9.98 -25.65
N GLY A 18 -16.45 11.02 -26.03
CA GLY A 18 -16.30 11.73 -27.30
C GLY A 18 -15.35 12.91 -27.20
N ARG A 19 -14.26 12.82 -27.97
CA ARG A 19 -13.50 13.91 -28.63
C ARG A 19 -12.88 15.04 -27.80
N THR A 20 -11.57 14.99 -27.65
CA THR A 20 -10.69 16.07 -28.16
C THR A 20 -9.28 15.49 -28.44
N ALA A 21 -8.78 15.71 -29.65
CA ALA A 21 -7.51 15.19 -30.10
C ALA A 21 -6.37 16.10 -29.63
N VAL A 22 -5.48 15.54 -28.81
CA VAL A 22 -4.09 16.02 -28.70
C VAL A 22 -3.21 14.89 -29.24
N ARG A 23 -2.57 15.14 -30.38
CA ARG A 23 -1.52 14.27 -30.92
C ARG A 23 -0.34 14.32 -29.97
N GLN A 24 -0.15 13.28 -29.18
CA GLN A 24 1.13 12.99 -28.53
C GLN A 24 1.72 11.72 -29.12
N ASP A 25 3.01 11.83 -29.43
CA ASP A 25 3.85 10.87 -30.13
C ASP A 25 3.87 9.52 -29.40
N SER A 26 3.10 8.56 -29.87
CA SER A 26 2.99 7.21 -29.30
C SER A 26 4.26 6.37 -29.47
N ALA A 27 5.23 6.83 -30.25
CA ALA A 27 6.49 6.11 -30.49
C ALA A 27 7.48 6.21 -29.32
N GLY A 28 7.43 7.29 -28.52
CA GLY A 28 8.27 7.46 -27.32
C GLY A 28 7.84 6.59 -26.16
N LEU A 29 6.54 6.48 -25.94
CA LEU A 29 5.96 5.69 -24.85
C LEU A 29 6.15 4.18 -25.07
N HIS A 30 6.03 3.71 -26.32
CA HIS A 30 6.28 2.31 -26.66
C HIS A 30 7.74 1.86 -26.49
N ARG A 31 8.72 2.77 -26.61
CA ARG A 31 10.13 2.45 -26.38
C ARG A 31 10.50 2.37 -24.92
N LEU A 32 9.87 3.15 -24.04
CA LEU A 32 10.06 3.06 -22.59
C LEU A 32 9.45 1.78 -22.02
N ILE A 33 8.26 1.39 -22.51
CA ILE A 33 7.59 0.13 -22.09
C ILE A 33 8.36 -1.11 -22.60
N SER A 34 9.04 -1.02 -23.76
CA SER A 34 9.77 -2.16 -24.33
C SER A 34 11.15 -2.39 -23.70
N ALA A 35 11.79 -1.37 -23.14
CA ALA A 35 13.08 -1.51 -22.47
C ALA A 35 12.95 -2.14 -21.07
N ASP A 36 11.82 -1.93 -20.40
CA ASP A 36 11.54 -2.47 -19.05
C ASP A 36 11.13 -3.97 -19.07
N ARG A 37 10.70 -4.48 -20.22
CA ARG A 37 10.31 -5.89 -20.40
C ARG A 37 11.48 -6.89 -20.38
N ALA A 38 12.70 -6.45 -20.55
CA ALA A 38 13.85 -7.37 -20.66
C ALA A 38 14.46 -7.77 -19.31
N SER A 39 14.22 -7.02 -18.24
CA SER A 39 14.71 -7.32 -16.87
C SER A 39 13.65 -7.90 -15.93
N GLN A 40 12.39 -7.79 -16.29
CA GLN A 40 11.29 -8.39 -15.52
C GLN A 40 11.17 -9.87 -15.89
N ARG A 41 11.68 -10.74 -15.02
CA ARG A 41 11.14 -12.09 -14.97
C ARG A 41 9.63 -11.92 -14.74
N PRO A 42 8.76 -12.38 -15.65
CA PRO A 42 7.35 -12.09 -15.53
C PRO A 42 6.86 -12.55 -14.16
N LEU A 43 6.24 -11.65 -13.39
CA LEU A 43 5.58 -11.93 -12.11
C LEU A 43 4.77 -13.23 -12.18
N SER A 44 4.11 -13.49 -13.31
CA SER A 44 3.41 -14.72 -13.63
C SER A 44 4.25 -16.00 -13.42
N ARG A 45 5.56 -15.98 -13.65
CA ARG A 45 6.43 -17.15 -13.48
C ARG A 45 6.81 -17.42 -12.02
N LEU A 46 6.89 -16.37 -11.20
CA LEU A 46 7.19 -16.48 -9.75
C LEU A 46 5.95 -16.82 -8.94
N LEU A 47 4.79 -16.35 -9.38
CA LEU A 47 3.52 -16.51 -8.68
C LEU A 47 2.66 -17.64 -9.28
N SER A 48 3.05 -18.24 -10.43
CA SER A 48 2.28 -19.31 -11.06
C SER A 48 2.25 -20.56 -10.19
N LEU A 49 1.05 -21.03 -9.94
CA LEU A 49 0.75 -22.31 -9.29
C LEU A 49 1.35 -23.45 -10.12
N ARG A 50 2.54 -23.93 -9.77
CA ARG A 50 3.07 -25.17 -10.34
C ARG A 50 2.42 -26.34 -9.61
N GLY A 51 1.48 -27.01 -10.26
CA GLY A 51 0.88 -28.23 -9.75
C GLY A 51 -0.24 -28.02 -8.71
N GLY A 52 -0.90 -26.84 -8.71
CA GLY A 52 -2.11 -26.62 -7.89
C GLY A 52 -1.86 -26.07 -6.47
N SER A 53 -0.62 -25.72 -6.11
CA SER A 53 -0.31 -25.04 -4.84
C SER A 53 0.39 -23.72 -5.08
N ALA A 54 0.02 -22.69 -4.30
CA ALA A 54 0.69 -21.39 -4.32
C ALA A 54 2.19 -21.55 -3.98
N PRO A 55 3.09 -20.81 -4.64
CA PRO A 55 4.52 -20.85 -4.35
C PRO A 55 4.85 -20.27 -2.96
N PHE A 56 3.92 -19.52 -2.36
CA PHE A 56 3.99 -18.93 -1.03
C PHE A 56 2.86 -19.49 -0.16
N SER A 57 3.16 -19.69 1.12
CA SER A 57 2.19 -20.15 2.11
C SER A 57 1.45 -19.00 2.79
N ALA A 58 2.01 -17.79 2.74
CA ALA A 58 1.39 -16.59 3.27
C ALA A 58 1.66 -15.35 2.42
N ALA A 59 0.72 -14.40 2.50
CA ALA A 59 0.80 -13.05 1.95
C ALA A 59 0.68 -12.03 3.10
N LEU A 60 1.67 -11.16 3.22
CA LEU A 60 1.74 -10.13 4.25
C LEU A 60 1.57 -8.77 3.58
N PHE A 61 0.54 -8.04 3.96
CA PHE A 61 0.18 -6.77 3.35
C PHE A 61 0.53 -5.62 4.27
N ASP A 62 1.27 -4.63 3.77
CA ASP A 62 1.15 -3.30 4.32
C ASP A 62 -0.28 -2.78 4.13
N PHE A 63 -0.63 -1.69 4.82
CA PHE A 63 -2.01 -1.21 4.82
C PHE A 63 -2.18 0.07 3.98
N ASP A 64 -1.59 1.17 4.44
CA ASP A 64 -1.71 2.48 3.80
C ASP A 64 -0.90 2.56 2.51
N GLY A 65 -1.53 2.93 1.39
CA GLY A 65 -0.88 2.93 0.07
C GLY A 65 -0.75 1.55 -0.58
N THR A 66 -1.08 0.47 0.16
CA THR A 66 -1.03 -0.91 -0.32
C THR A 66 -2.43 -1.52 -0.43
N LEU A 67 -3.21 -1.57 0.64
CA LEU A 67 -4.61 -2.05 0.62
C LEU A 67 -5.61 -0.92 0.43
N VAL A 68 -5.29 0.26 0.96
CA VAL A 68 -6.16 1.44 0.95
C VAL A 68 -5.39 2.68 0.49
N ASP A 69 -6.08 3.58 -0.21
CA ASP A 69 -5.62 4.94 -0.43
C ASP A 69 -6.17 5.83 0.68
N SER A 70 -5.34 6.08 1.69
CA SER A 70 -5.68 6.92 2.83
C SER A 70 -5.28 8.38 2.68
N GLU A 71 -4.57 8.75 1.60
CA GLU A 71 -4.00 10.09 1.44
C GLU A 71 -5.07 11.19 1.35
N ASP A 72 -6.17 10.97 0.62
CA ASP A 72 -7.26 11.95 0.55
C ASP A 72 -7.92 12.14 1.92
N VAL A 73 -8.09 11.08 2.69
CA VAL A 73 -8.63 11.15 4.06
C VAL A 73 -7.67 11.91 4.98
N HIS A 74 -6.35 11.66 4.86
CA HIS A 74 -5.35 12.44 5.58
C HIS A 74 -5.43 13.92 5.23
N ARG A 75 -5.39 14.26 3.94
CA ARG A 75 -5.43 15.62 3.43
C ARG A 75 -6.67 16.38 3.91
N ARG A 76 -7.85 15.75 3.86
CA ARG A 76 -9.12 16.35 4.34
C ARG A 76 -9.08 16.61 5.84
N SER A 77 -8.69 15.64 6.64
CA SER A 77 -8.63 15.78 8.10
C SER A 77 -7.65 16.89 8.54
N PHE A 78 -6.52 17.04 7.83
CA PHE A 78 -5.61 18.16 8.08
C PHE A 78 -6.18 19.49 7.60
N SER A 79 -6.82 19.54 6.45
CA SER A 79 -7.48 20.76 5.95
C SER A 79 -8.52 21.28 6.95
N GLU A 80 -9.34 20.38 7.48
CA GLU A 80 -10.40 20.72 8.42
C GLU A 80 -9.84 21.17 9.77
N VAL A 81 -8.90 20.45 10.35
CA VAL A 81 -8.34 20.82 11.66
C VAL A 81 -7.56 22.13 11.60
N LEU A 82 -6.86 22.39 10.50
CA LEU A 82 -6.13 23.64 10.29
C LEU A 82 -7.04 24.80 9.88
N GLY A 83 -8.25 24.51 9.37
CA GLY A 83 -9.17 25.52 8.85
C GLY A 83 -8.68 26.15 7.54
N VAL A 84 -7.94 25.38 6.73
CA VAL A 84 -7.41 25.79 5.42
C VAL A 84 -7.75 24.73 4.37
N THR A 85 -7.67 25.10 3.08
CA THR A 85 -7.75 24.12 2.00
C THR A 85 -6.32 23.71 1.62
N LEU A 86 -5.98 22.44 1.82
CA LEU A 86 -4.79 21.82 1.27
C LEU A 86 -5.23 21.13 -0.02
N ASP A 87 -4.90 21.70 -1.19
CA ASP A 87 -5.15 21.00 -2.45
C ASP A 87 -4.18 19.82 -2.63
N GLU A 88 -4.45 18.97 -3.60
CA GLU A 88 -3.70 17.74 -3.81
C GLU A 88 -2.23 18.01 -4.18
N ASP A 89 -1.98 18.97 -5.06
CA ASP A 89 -0.60 19.31 -5.47
C ASP A 89 0.22 19.82 -4.28
N TYR A 90 -0.39 20.69 -3.47
CA TYR A 90 0.24 21.21 -2.26
C TYR A 90 0.49 20.11 -1.23
N TRP A 91 -0.52 19.25 -1.01
CA TRP A 91 -0.42 18.11 -0.11
C TRP A 91 0.75 17.20 -0.48
N ASN A 92 0.80 16.79 -1.73
CA ASN A 92 1.84 15.91 -2.27
C ASN A 92 3.24 16.51 -2.14
N ALA A 93 3.36 17.82 -2.38
CA ALA A 93 4.66 18.50 -2.37
C ALA A 93 5.17 18.86 -0.96
N GLN A 94 4.28 19.09 0.02
CA GLN A 94 4.63 19.73 1.29
C GLN A 94 4.27 18.91 2.53
N CYS A 95 3.36 17.94 2.43
CA CYS A 95 2.83 17.25 3.60
C CYS A 95 3.20 15.76 3.63
N VAL A 96 3.19 15.11 2.48
CA VAL A 96 3.47 13.68 2.38
C VAL A 96 4.84 13.32 2.94
N GLY A 97 4.90 12.24 3.73
CA GLY A 97 6.13 11.77 4.37
C GLY A 97 6.53 12.55 5.62
N HIS A 98 5.78 13.58 6.02
CA HIS A 98 6.02 14.32 7.25
C HIS A 98 5.16 13.78 8.39
N SER A 99 5.66 13.92 9.64
CA SER A 99 4.87 13.52 10.80
C SER A 99 3.62 14.40 10.96
N PRO A 100 2.51 13.86 11.51
CA PRO A 100 1.32 14.65 11.79
C PRO A 100 1.61 15.95 12.57
N ARG A 101 2.54 15.90 13.52
CA ARG A 101 2.97 17.06 14.31
C ARG A 101 3.67 18.10 13.44
N ASP A 102 4.56 17.65 12.55
CA ASP A 102 5.28 18.56 11.65
C ASP A 102 4.33 19.25 10.69
N ILE A 103 3.35 18.51 10.14
CA ILE A 103 2.35 19.09 9.25
C ILE A 103 1.56 20.18 9.98
N ILE A 104 1.02 19.89 11.17
CA ILE A 104 0.29 20.91 11.93
C ILE A 104 1.20 22.10 12.24
N THR A 105 2.40 21.87 12.75
CA THR A 105 3.29 22.95 13.18
C THR A 105 3.69 23.87 12.02
N ARG A 106 3.95 23.31 10.84
CA ARG A 106 4.39 24.07 9.65
C ARG A 106 3.26 24.84 8.97
N HIS A 107 2.03 24.27 9.01
CA HIS A 107 0.89 24.79 8.23
C HIS A 107 -0.18 25.44 9.11
N LEU A 108 0.09 25.58 10.42
CA LEU A 108 -0.84 26.21 11.36
C LEU A 108 -0.96 27.70 11.03
N PRO A 109 -2.15 28.20 10.62
CA PRO A 109 -2.35 29.62 10.36
C PRO A 109 -2.20 30.45 11.64
N GLU A 110 -1.70 31.68 11.50
CA GLU A 110 -1.64 32.62 12.60
C GLU A 110 -3.04 32.87 13.19
N GLY A 111 -3.16 32.81 14.50
CA GLY A 111 -4.44 33.01 15.20
C GLY A 111 -5.41 31.84 15.13
N ARG A 112 -5.03 30.70 14.52
CA ARG A 112 -5.91 29.52 14.43
C ARG A 112 -6.15 28.85 15.80
N LEU A 113 -5.15 28.84 16.69
CA LEU A 113 -5.30 28.29 18.03
C LEU A 113 -6.20 29.17 18.89
N LYS A 114 -7.26 28.58 19.45
CA LYS A 114 -8.09 29.22 20.44
C LYS A 114 -7.42 29.25 21.80
N PRO A 115 -7.83 30.14 22.73
CA PRO A 115 -7.34 30.11 24.09
C PRO A 115 -7.49 28.74 24.73
N GLY A 116 -6.36 28.14 25.19
CA GLY A 116 -6.32 26.81 25.79
C GLY A 116 -6.12 25.65 24.78
N GLU A 117 -6.11 25.90 23.48
CA GLU A 117 -5.72 24.89 22.48
C GLU A 117 -4.20 24.82 22.33
N SER A 118 -3.73 23.65 21.92
CA SER A 118 -2.33 23.37 21.64
C SER A 118 -2.23 22.51 20.36
N VAL A 119 -1.00 22.30 19.86
CA VAL A 119 -0.75 21.34 18.76
C VAL A 119 -1.27 19.94 19.12
N ASP A 120 -1.14 19.53 20.39
CA ASP A 120 -1.67 18.21 20.84
C ASP A 120 -3.20 18.16 20.78
N THR A 121 -3.87 19.26 21.06
CA THR A 121 -5.32 19.37 20.89
C THR A 121 -5.73 19.19 19.44
N LEU A 122 -5.01 19.86 18.50
CA LEU A 122 -5.27 19.72 17.08
C LEU A 122 -4.95 18.33 16.55
N LEU A 123 -3.89 17.69 17.04
CA LEU A 123 -3.56 16.30 16.68
C LEU A 123 -4.70 15.34 17.05
N ARG A 124 -5.25 15.49 18.25
CA ARG A 124 -6.39 14.67 18.69
C ARG A 124 -7.63 14.94 17.82
N GLN A 125 -8.00 16.21 17.62
CA GLN A 125 -9.12 16.59 16.75
C GLN A 125 -8.95 16.07 15.32
N ARG A 126 -7.73 16.12 14.78
CA ARG A 126 -7.41 15.56 13.47
C ARG A 126 -7.63 14.04 13.43
N GLY A 127 -7.27 13.33 14.50
CA GLY A 127 -7.54 11.90 14.64
C GLY A 127 -9.03 11.59 14.61
N GLU A 128 -9.83 12.35 15.37
CA GLU A 128 -11.30 12.24 15.39
C GLU A 128 -11.90 12.46 14.00
N LEU A 129 -11.51 13.55 13.31
CA LEU A 129 -11.94 13.83 11.93
C LEU A 129 -11.54 12.73 10.94
N PHE A 130 -10.35 12.19 11.08
CA PHE A 130 -9.88 11.08 10.24
C PHE A 130 -10.79 9.84 10.39
N GLU A 131 -11.13 9.48 11.62
CA GLU A 131 -12.05 8.39 11.90
C GLU A 131 -13.46 8.67 11.38
N GLU A 132 -13.94 9.90 11.49
CA GLU A 132 -15.23 10.33 10.92
C GLU A 132 -15.27 10.19 9.40
N HIS A 133 -14.18 10.54 8.70
CA HIS A 133 -14.08 10.36 7.25
C HIS A 133 -14.14 8.88 6.85
N ILE A 134 -13.47 8.00 7.60
CA ILE A 134 -13.54 6.55 7.37
C ILE A 134 -14.95 6.03 7.59
N ALA A 135 -15.59 6.41 8.69
CA ALA A 135 -16.97 6.01 9.00
C ALA A 135 -17.97 6.52 7.95
N ALA A 136 -17.67 7.65 7.31
CA ALA A 136 -18.45 8.21 6.19
C ALA A 136 -18.17 7.52 4.84
N GLY A 137 -17.36 6.46 4.80
CA GLY A 137 -17.05 5.69 3.60
C GLY A 137 -16.15 6.42 2.60
N ARG A 138 -15.28 7.32 3.07
CA ARG A 138 -14.38 8.10 2.21
C ARG A 138 -13.02 7.44 2.00
N LEU A 139 -12.79 6.28 2.61
CA LEU A 139 -11.57 5.50 2.40
C LEU A 139 -11.73 4.66 1.15
N GLU A 140 -10.85 4.83 0.20
CA GLU A 140 -10.84 4.08 -1.05
C GLU A 140 -9.88 2.88 -0.95
N GLN A 141 -10.24 1.79 -1.61
CA GLN A 141 -9.33 0.65 -1.76
C GLN A 141 -8.36 0.91 -2.91
N ILE A 142 -7.14 0.40 -2.77
CA ILE A 142 -6.24 0.27 -3.92
C ILE A 142 -6.87 -0.70 -4.92
N GLU A 143 -6.83 -0.34 -6.18
CA GLU A 143 -7.51 -1.05 -7.27
C GLU A 143 -7.10 -2.52 -7.33
N GLY A 144 -8.08 -3.43 -7.22
CA GLY A 144 -7.89 -4.87 -7.22
C GLY A 144 -7.41 -5.48 -5.90
N ALA A 145 -7.23 -4.69 -4.83
CA ALA A 145 -6.72 -5.20 -3.54
C ALA A 145 -7.66 -6.24 -2.91
N ALA A 146 -8.96 -5.97 -2.87
CA ALA A 146 -9.93 -6.89 -2.27
C ALA A 146 -10.04 -8.21 -3.06
N GLU A 147 -10.02 -8.11 -4.39
CA GLU A 147 -10.06 -9.26 -5.28
C GLU A 147 -8.81 -10.14 -5.12
N LEU A 148 -7.63 -9.52 -5.02
CA LEU A 148 -6.40 -10.25 -4.77
C LEU A 148 -6.44 -10.98 -3.42
N VAL A 149 -6.78 -10.28 -2.33
CA VAL A 149 -6.86 -10.87 -0.99
C VAL A 149 -7.85 -12.04 -1.00
N THR A 150 -9.04 -11.86 -1.59
CA THR A 150 -10.06 -12.91 -1.69
C THR A 150 -9.56 -14.12 -2.48
N SER A 151 -8.86 -13.89 -3.60
CA SER A 151 -8.31 -14.96 -4.44
C SER A 151 -7.20 -15.73 -3.70
N LEU A 152 -6.34 -15.05 -2.96
CA LEU A 152 -5.29 -15.68 -2.15
C LEU A 152 -5.88 -16.56 -1.05
N VAL A 153 -6.87 -16.05 -0.31
CA VAL A 153 -7.58 -16.82 0.73
C VAL A 153 -8.26 -18.04 0.12
N ALA A 154 -8.93 -17.89 -1.03
CA ALA A 154 -9.56 -19.01 -1.73
C ALA A 154 -8.55 -20.07 -2.21
N ALA A 155 -7.33 -19.66 -2.53
CA ALA A 155 -6.21 -20.54 -2.87
C ALA A 155 -5.53 -21.18 -1.64
N GLY A 156 -5.98 -20.89 -0.42
CA GLY A 156 -5.43 -21.42 0.83
C GLY A 156 -4.17 -20.69 1.30
N VAL A 157 -3.87 -19.51 0.75
CA VAL A 157 -2.77 -18.64 1.20
C VAL A 157 -3.22 -17.87 2.44
N ARG A 158 -2.44 -17.92 3.50
CA ARG A 158 -2.73 -17.25 4.77
C ARG A 158 -2.38 -15.75 4.63
N CYS A 159 -3.30 -14.87 4.99
CA CYS A 159 -3.11 -13.43 4.85
C CYS A 159 -3.02 -12.75 6.22
N ALA A 160 -2.13 -11.76 6.34
CA ALA A 160 -2.03 -10.90 7.52
C ALA A 160 -1.67 -9.47 7.12
N VAL A 161 -2.02 -8.51 7.99
CA VAL A 161 -1.65 -7.09 7.84
C VAL A 161 -0.42 -6.79 8.69
N VAL A 162 0.54 -6.05 8.12
CA VAL A 162 1.76 -5.57 8.81
C VAL A 162 1.90 -4.08 8.52
N SER A 163 1.37 -3.23 9.40
CA SER A 163 1.28 -1.79 9.18
C SER A 163 2.04 -0.98 10.22
N SER A 164 2.48 0.21 9.83
CA SER A 164 2.98 1.23 10.75
C SER A 164 1.86 2.09 11.34
N GLY A 165 0.62 1.92 10.86
CA GLY A 165 -0.58 2.63 11.31
C GLY A 165 -1.06 2.17 12.69
N ASN A 166 -2.06 2.90 13.22
CA ASN A 166 -2.71 2.60 14.48
C ASN A 166 -3.71 1.44 14.34
N ARG A 167 -3.73 0.51 15.30
CA ARG A 167 -4.60 -0.67 15.30
C ARG A 167 -6.07 -0.31 15.15
N GLY A 168 -6.57 0.61 15.95
CA GLY A 168 -7.99 0.98 15.95
C GLY A 168 -8.46 1.54 14.60
N TYR A 169 -7.58 2.26 13.90
CA TYR A 169 -7.80 2.72 12.54
C TYR A 169 -7.90 1.53 11.56
N ILE A 170 -6.91 0.65 11.57
CA ILE A 170 -6.82 -0.48 10.63
C ILE A 170 -8.05 -1.40 10.78
N GLU A 171 -8.44 -1.71 12.01
CA GLU A 171 -9.62 -2.54 12.30
C GLU A 171 -10.90 -1.93 11.75
N LYS A 172 -11.15 -0.63 12.00
CA LYS A 172 -12.32 0.09 11.48
C LYS A 172 -12.34 0.14 9.95
N ALA A 173 -11.18 0.37 9.35
CA ALA A 173 -11.06 0.42 7.90
C ALA A 173 -11.31 -0.96 7.26
N LEU A 174 -10.74 -2.04 7.80
CA LEU A 174 -10.99 -3.40 7.34
C LEU A 174 -12.46 -3.80 7.50
N GLU A 175 -13.12 -3.38 8.59
CA GLU A 175 -14.55 -3.59 8.79
C GLU A 175 -15.38 -2.85 7.72
N ALA A 176 -15.09 -1.57 7.48
CA ALA A 176 -15.77 -0.76 6.47
C ALA A 176 -15.63 -1.35 5.05
N LEU A 177 -14.48 -1.98 4.78
CA LEU A 177 -14.17 -2.62 3.49
C LEU A 177 -14.61 -4.09 3.40
N ASN A 178 -15.19 -4.66 4.47
CA ASN A 178 -15.58 -6.07 4.58
C ASN A 178 -14.41 -7.05 4.37
N LEU A 179 -13.20 -6.69 4.77
CA LEU A 179 -11.97 -7.49 4.62
C LEU A 179 -11.49 -8.14 5.93
N THR A 180 -12.08 -7.83 7.07
CA THR A 180 -11.63 -8.32 8.40
C THR A 180 -11.44 -9.83 8.43
N ALA A 181 -12.39 -10.60 7.89
CA ALA A 181 -12.34 -12.07 7.91
C ALA A 181 -11.29 -12.68 6.97
N SER A 182 -10.68 -11.87 6.11
CA SER A 182 -9.65 -12.31 5.16
C SER A 182 -8.25 -12.37 5.77
N PHE A 183 -8.05 -11.74 6.92
CA PHE A 183 -6.75 -11.67 7.58
C PHE A 183 -6.76 -12.43 8.90
N GLU A 184 -5.73 -13.26 9.13
CA GLU A 184 -5.60 -14.04 10.36
C GLU A 184 -5.26 -13.17 11.55
N PHE A 185 -4.48 -12.12 11.34
CA PHE A 185 -4.15 -11.12 12.36
C PHE A 185 -3.67 -9.81 11.70
N ILE A 186 -3.55 -8.79 12.54
CA ILE A 186 -2.97 -7.50 12.23
C ILE A 186 -1.77 -7.32 13.18
N LEU A 187 -0.62 -6.87 12.66
CA LEU A 187 0.43 -6.23 13.44
C LEU A 187 0.40 -4.74 13.12
N ALA A 188 -0.01 -3.94 14.08
CA ALA A 188 -0.09 -2.49 13.97
C ALA A 188 1.16 -1.81 14.58
N GLY A 189 1.42 -0.58 14.15
CA GLY A 189 2.59 0.17 14.62
C GLY A 189 2.54 0.55 16.10
N ASP A 190 1.35 0.64 16.70
CA ASP A 190 1.13 0.94 18.11
C ASP A 190 0.89 -0.28 19.00
N ASP A 191 1.00 -1.50 18.44
CA ASP A 191 0.93 -2.71 19.24
C ASP A 191 2.13 -2.83 20.19
N ALA A 192 1.90 -3.32 21.40
CA ALA A 192 2.96 -3.54 22.38
C ALA A 192 4.02 -4.52 21.90
N GLU A 193 3.64 -5.46 21.03
CA GLU A 193 4.50 -6.44 20.38
C GLU A 193 5.38 -5.82 19.30
N CYS A 194 4.98 -4.70 18.70
CA CYS A 194 5.72 -4.00 17.64
C CYS A 194 6.87 -3.17 18.22
N THR A 195 7.87 -3.85 18.77
CA THR A 195 8.99 -3.21 19.49
C THR A 195 9.99 -2.49 18.57
N GLN A 196 9.98 -2.76 17.28
CA GLN A 196 10.80 -2.10 16.28
C GLN A 196 10.00 -1.92 14.99
N HIS A 197 10.13 -0.73 14.37
CA HIS A 197 9.35 -0.33 13.21
C HIS A 197 10.13 -0.50 11.90
N LYS A 198 9.42 -0.51 10.77
CA LYS A 198 10.00 -0.42 9.44
C LYS A 198 10.97 0.79 9.37
N PRO A 199 12.16 0.68 8.80
CA PRO A 199 12.68 -0.38 7.93
C PRO A 199 13.36 -1.56 8.66
N HIS A 200 13.30 -1.67 10.00
CA HIS A 200 13.81 -2.82 10.70
C HIS A 200 13.04 -4.09 10.30
N PRO A 201 13.68 -5.27 10.14
CA PRO A 201 13.01 -6.49 9.69
C PRO A 201 12.01 -7.07 10.68
N PHE A 202 12.02 -6.60 11.94
CA PHE A 202 11.23 -7.13 13.03
C PHE A 202 9.74 -7.30 12.71
N PRO A 203 9.00 -6.32 12.13
CA PRO A 203 7.57 -6.46 11.91
C PRO A 203 7.23 -7.66 11.01
N TYR A 204 7.99 -7.85 9.95
CA TYR A 204 7.81 -8.97 9.02
C TYR A 204 8.29 -10.30 9.60
N LEU A 205 9.40 -10.32 10.35
CA LEU A 205 9.86 -11.52 11.07
C LEU A 205 8.84 -11.94 12.13
N PHE A 206 8.29 -11.00 12.87
CA PHE A 206 7.25 -11.26 13.86
C PHE A 206 6.01 -11.87 13.19
N ALA A 207 5.55 -11.28 12.09
CA ALA A 207 4.40 -11.77 11.34
C ALA A 207 4.61 -13.19 10.80
N ALA A 208 5.77 -13.49 10.22
CA ALA A 208 6.11 -14.85 9.79
C ALA A 208 6.13 -15.83 10.96
N GLY A 209 6.67 -15.42 12.10
CA GLY A 209 6.70 -16.21 13.34
C GLY A 209 5.29 -16.52 13.87
N GLN A 210 4.37 -15.55 13.86
CA GLN A 210 2.97 -15.76 14.25
C GLN A 210 2.27 -16.77 13.32
N LEU A 211 2.61 -16.76 12.04
CA LEU A 211 2.12 -17.74 11.08
C LEU A 211 2.86 -19.09 11.18
N GLY A 212 3.92 -19.21 11.97
CA GLY A 212 4.73 -20.43 12.05
C GLY A 212 5.42 -20.78 10.73
N LEU A 213 5.73 -19.79 9.90
CA LEU A 213 6.31 -19.97 8.56
C LEU A 213 7.71 -19.37 8.49
N PRO A 214 8.62 -20.01 7.73
CA PRO A 214 9.88 -19.36 7.38
C PRO A 214 9.63 -18.14 6.46
N PRO A 215 10.37 -17.03 6.62
CA PRO A 215 10.16 -15.82 5.82
C PRO A 215 10.18 -16.05 4.31
N ALA A 216 11.03 -16.95 3.82
CA ALA A 216 11.12 -17.29 2.40
C ALA A 216 9.83 -17.92 1.82
N GLN A 217 8.90 -18.37 2.65
CA GLN A 217 7.57 -18.84 2.23
C GLN A 217 6.50 -17.75 2.32
N CYS A 218 6.87 -16.52 2.66
CA CYS A 218 5.99 -15.38 2.75
C CYS A 218 6.25 -14.42 1.57
N LEU A 219 5.18 -13.87 1.02
CA LEU A 219 5.21 -12.80 0.03
C LEU A 219 4.70 -11.52 0.68
N ALA A 220 5.50 -10.45 0.67
CA ALA A 220 5.09 -9.15 1.17
C ALA A 220 4.59 -8.26 0.03
N PHE A 221 3.56 -7.46 0.30
CA PHE A 221 3.06 -6.39 -0.56
C PHE A 221 3.28 -5.06 0.15
N GLU A 222 3.96 -4.13 -0.51
CA GLU A 222 4.43 -2.89 0.08
C GLU A 222 4.51 -1.75 -0.94
N ASP A 223 4.17 -0.54 -0.50
CA ASP A 223 4.27 0.65 -1.33
C ASP A 223 5.43 1.57 -0.93
N SER A 224 5.94 1.43 0.28
CA SER A 224 6.97 2.31 0.84
C SER A 224 8.38 1.70 0.76
N LEU A 225 9.40 2.56 0.53
CA LEU A 225 10.79 2.12 0.56
C LEU A 225 11.18 1.55 1.93
N SER A 226 10.66 2.11 3.00
CA SER A 226 10.88 1.65 4.37
C SER A 226 10.35 0.24 4.57
N GLY A 227 9.13 -0.03 4.11
CA GLY A 227 8.50 -1.34 4.22
C GLY A 227 9.13 -2.39 3.31
N ILE A 228 9.42 -2.03 2.06
CA ILE A 228 10.13 -2.91 1.12
C ILE A 228 11.47 -3.38 1.75
N ARG A 229 12.25 -2.44 2.29
CA ARG A 229 13.52 -2.78 2.97
C ARG A 229 13.32 -3.65 4.19
N SER A 230 12.26 -3.41 4.97
CA SER A 230 11.91 -4.22 6.14
C SER A 230 11.62 -5.66 5.75
N ALA A 231 10.78 -5.89 4.74
CA ALA A 231 10.42 -7.21 4.27
C ALA A 231 11.60 -7.95 3.60
N GLN A 232 12.41 -7.24 2.79
CA GLN A 232 13.62 -7.80 2.20
C GLN A 232 14.64 -8.20 3.25
N ALA A 233 14.88 -7.35 4.27
CA ALA A 233 15.78 -7.65 5.38
C ALA A 233 15.27 -8.80 6.25
N ALA A 234 13.96 -9.07 6.26
CA ALA A 234 13.37 -10.25 6.88
C ALA A 234 13.56 -11.53 6.04
N GLY A 235 14.09 -11.43 4.83
CA GLY A 235 14.29 -12.59 3.94
C GLY A 235 13.02 -12.99 3.18
N MET A 236 12.11 -12.04 2.95
CA MET A 236 10.86 -12.26 2.18
C MET A 236 11.00 -11.81 0.74
N HIS A 237 10.21 -12.41 -0.13
CA HIS A 237 9.94 -11.83 -1.44
C HIS A 237 8.97 -10.67 -1.32
N VAL A 238 9.16 -9.62 -2.15
CA VAL A 238 8.36 -8.39 -2.05
C VAL A 238 7.81 -8.02 -3.42
N VAL A 239 6.52 -7.71 -3.47
CA VAL A 239 5.86 -7.03 -4.58
C VAL A 239 5.65 -5.57 -4.16
N GLY A 240 6.23 -4.65 -4.93
CA GLY A 240 6.02 -3.23 -4.73
C GLY A 240 4.72 -2.78 -5.37
N VAL A 241 3.91 -2.03 -4.62
CA VAL A 241 2.66 -1.41 -5.11
C VAL A 241 2.96 0.05 -5.45
N LYS A 242 2.74 0.42 -6.72
CA LYS A 242 2.87 1.81 -7.17
C LYS A 242 1.58 2.56 -6.88
N ASN A 243 1.72 3.71 -6.27
CA ASN A 243 0.64 4.68 -6.11
C ASN A 243 1.12 6.07 -6.55
N ALA A 244 0.24 7.07 -6.53
CA ALA A 244 0.59 8.43 -6.95
C ALA A 244 1.73 9.05 -6.13
N MET A 245 1.93 8.57 -4.90
CA MET A 245 2.86 9.13 -3.92
C MET A 245 4.27 8.54 -4.00
N ASN A 246 4.41 7.35 -4.57
CA ASN A 246 5.68 6.61 -4.57
C ASN A 246 6.31 6.46 -5.96
N THR A 247 6.05 7.38 -6.88
CA THR A 247 6.60 7.36 -8.25
C THR A 247 8.13 7.22 -8.29
N GLN A 248 8.82 7.59 -7.21
CA GLN A 248 10.27 7.46 -7.06
C GLN A 248 10.72 6.01 -6.81
N LEU A 249 9.84 5.10 -6.37
CA LEU A 249 10.21 3.70 -6.11
C LEU A 249 10.84 3.03 -7.34
N ALA A 250 10.34 3.36 -8.53
CA ALA A 250 10.86 2.81 -9.79
C ALA A 250 12.26 3.36 -10.16
N ALA A 251 12.67 4.47 -9.57
CA ALA A 251 13.93 5.14 -9.86
C ALA A 251 15.02 4.90 -8.78
N ASP A 252 14.66 4.31 -7.62
CA ASP A 252 15.62 4.07 -6.54
C ASP A 252 16.33 2.71 -6.75
N PRO A 253 17.65 2.71 -7.01
CA PRO A 253 18.43 1.46 -7.14
C PRO A 253 18.38 0.57 -5.89
N ALA A 254 18.10 1.13 -4.70
CA ALA A 254 17.95 0.36 -3.47
C ALA A 254 16.69 -0.54 -3.50
N VAL A 255 15.67 -0.16 -4.26
CA VAL A 255 14.50 -1.01 -4.53
C VAL A 255 14.86 -2.17 -5.45
N ILE A 256 15.91 -2.02 -6.27
CA ILE A 256 16.31 -2.99 -7.31
C ILE A 256 17.43 -3.94 -6.84
N GLY A 257 17.96 -3.82 -5.62
CA GLY A 257 18.86 -4.86 -5.10
C GLY A 257 20.20 -4.42 -4.51
N THR A 258 20.35 -3.17 -4.06
CA THR A 258 21.52 -2.77 -3.28
C THR A 258 21.17 -2.76 -1.78
N PRO A 259 21.76 -3.63 -0.94
CA PRO A 259 21.48 -3.63 0.48
C PRO A 259 21.93 -2.31 1.11
N PRO A 260 21.15 -1.71 2.03
CA PRO A 260 21.64 -0.59 2.80
C PRO A 260 22.77 -1.04 3.71
N ALA A 261 23.90 -0.38 3.66
CA ALA A 261 25.10 -0.68 4.45
C ALA A 261 24.91 -0.62 5.98
N ALA A 262 23.72 -0.23 6.44
CA ALA A 262 23.40 0.04 7.86
C ALA A 262 22.87 -1.18 8.64
N LEU A 263 22.52 -2.29 8.00
CA LEU A 263 21.87 -3.43 8.69
C LEU A 263 22.83 -4.57 9.06
N GLY A 264 24.12 -4.45 8.75
CA GLY A 264 25.12 -5.46 9.17
C GLY A 264 24.88 -6.88 8.67
N ALA A 265 24.05 -7.05 7.64
CA ALA A 265 23.79 -8.31 7.03
C ALA A 265 24.80 -8.55 5.89
N ASP A 266 25.64 -9.56 6.04
CA ASP A 266 26.56 -10.03 5.00
C ASP A 266 25.82 -10.75 3.84
N GLU A 267 24.50 -10.94 3.95
CA GLU A 267 23.69 -11.58 2.94
C GLU A 267 22.99 -10.55 2.04
N PRO A 268 22.98 -10.74 0.71
CA PRO A 268 22.27 -9.86 -0.19
C PRO A 268 20.77 -9.94 0.06
N LEU A 269 20.10 -8.77 0.13
CA LEU A 269 18.64 -8.70 0.19
C LEU A 269 18.02 -9.41 -1.01
N LEU A 270 16.90 -10.09 -0.79
CA LEU A 270 16.14 -10.65 -1.90
C LEU A 270 15.67 -9.51 -2.82
N PRO A 271 15.83 -9.67 -4.14
CA PRO A 271 15.39 -8.65 -5.07
C PRO A 271 13.88 -8.48 -4.99
N LEU A 272 13.41 -7.26 -5.28
CA LEU A 272 12.00 -6.99 -5.52
C LEU A 272 11.48 -7.93 -6.62
N VAL A 273 10.36 -8.60 -6.37
CA VAL A 273 9.74 -9.52 -7.33
C VAL A 273 9.19 -8.74 -8.52
N GLY A 274 8.62 -7.55 -8.26
CA GLY A 274 8.10 -6.64 -9.27
C GLY A 274 7.41 -5.43 -8.65
N LEU A 275 7.05 -4.49 -9.52
CA LEU A 275 6.23 -3.33 -9.19
C LEU A 275 4.92 -3.43 -9.95
N VAL A 276 3.79 -3.27 -9.27
CA VAL A 276 2.45 -3.25 -9.86
C VAL A 276 1.79 -1.89 -9.62
N GLY A 277 1.10 -1.37 -10.62
CA GLY A 277 0.31 -0.14 -10.51
C GLY A 277 -1.12 -0.40 -10.06
N SER A 278 -1.58 -1.64 -10.26
CA SER A 278 -2.88 -2.14 -9.81
C SER A 278 -2.74 -3.63 -9.53
N PHE A 279 -3.48 -4.15 -8.57
CA PHE A 279 -3.47 -5.59 -8.30
C PHE A 279 -4.10 -6.43 -9.42
N TYR A 280 -4.86 -5.83 -10.33
CA TYR A 280 -5.32 -6.51 -11.54
C TYR A 280 -4.19 -6.95 -12.47
N GLU A 281 -3.00 -6.35 -12.37
CA GLU A 281 -1.81 -6.84 -13.09
C GLU A 281 -1.38 -8.25 -12.61
N LEU A 282 -1.87 -8.67 -11.45
CA LEU A 282 -1.66 -10.01 -10.87
C LEU A 282 -2.81 -10.98 -11.17
N GLU A 283 -3.89 -10.52 -11.85
CA GLU A 283 -5.02 -11.37 -12.22
C GLU A 283 -4.58 -12.55 -13.09
N GLY A 284 -5.13 -13.73 -12.81
CA GLY A 284 -4.77 -14.96 -13.53
C GLY A 284 -3.45 -15.60 -13.10
N ILE A 285 -2.76 -15.04 -12.12
CA ILE A 285 -1.53 -15.62 -11.58
C ILE A 285 -1.84 -16.69 -10.53
N PHE A 286 -2.95 -16.52 -9.82
CA PHE A 286 -3.42 -17.39 -8.73
C PHE A 286 -4.63 -18.25 -9.10
N ASN A 287 -5.10 -18.19 -10.37
CA ASN A 287 -6.21 -18.99 -10.90
C ASN A 287 -5.75 -20.24 -11.66
#